data_8dd115a0e8cae68e7ee406601f134f2e
#
_entry.id   8dd115a0e8cae68e7ee406601f134f2e
#
_cell.length_a   1.000
_cell.length_b   1.000
_cell.length_c   1.000
_cell.angle_alpha   90.00
_cell.angle_beta   90.00
_cell.angle_gamma   90.00
#
_symmetry.space_group_name_H-M   'P 1'
#
loop_
_entity.id
_entity.type
_entity.pdbx_description
1 polymer ?
#
loop_
_entity_poly.entity_id
_entity_poly.type
_entity_poly.pdbx_seq_one_letter_code
_entity_poly.pdbx_strand_id
1 'polypeptide(L)'
;MKSCFGSRRFVAVLLTIFCASGAFAQRPGARTVAAKSAAGAYDIANDVSLQGTVLKYTENSQTAPIGTRVLLQTSAGNVDVHLGDARLLHAAKLSISTGANVRFVGQMSAAGQNAVFLARLVQVGTQVLAVRSEHGLPLAPTGTRGKNAQADQKGGPR
;
A
#
# COMPACT_ATOMS: atom_id res chain seq x y z
N MET A 1 20.27 38.68 41.92
CA MET A 1 19.62 40.02 42.05
C MET A 1 18.44 40.04 41.08
N LYS A 2 17.22 40.32 41.67
CA LYS A 2 15.99 40.89 41.08
C LYS A 2 15.38 40.11 39.88
N SER A 3 14.35 39.23 40.04
CA SER A 3 12.97 39.57 40.39
C SER A 3 12.31 40.54 39.43
N CYS A 4 11.42 40.02 38.56
CA CYS A 4 10.21 40.75 38.17
C CYS A 4 9.08 39.80 37.85
N PHE A 5 8.19 39.77 38.73
CA PHE A 5 6.84 39.29 38.81
C PHE A 5 5.94 40.15 37.89
N GLY A 6 5.12 39.57 37.08
CA GLY A 6 4.19 40.23 36.19
C GLY A 6 2.89 39.46 36.06
N SER A 7 2.10 39.51 37.11
CA SER A 7 0.69 39.14 37.16
C SER A 7 -0.15 40.07 36.29
N ARG A 8 -1.09 39.56 35.46
CA ARG A 8 -2.37 40.25 35.16
C ARG A 8 -3.29 39.42 34.28
N ARG A 9 -4.32 39.08 34.90
CA ARG A 9 -5.75 39.39 34.78
C ARG A 9 -6.55 38.44 33.89
N PHE A 10 -7.33 37.67 34.64
CA PHE A 10 -8.57 37.03 34.26
C PHE A 10 -9.51 38.01 33.54
N VAL A 11 -9.99 37.62 32.38
CA VAL A 11 -11.27 38.12 31.84
C VAL A 11 -12.11 36.89 31.53
N ALA A 12 -13.04 36.66 32.43
CA ALA A 12 -14.16 35.77 32.22
C ALA A 12 -15.14 36.48 31.27
N VAL A 13 -15.38 35.87 30.10
CA VAL A 13 -16.52 36.24 29.28
C VAL A 13 -17.46 35.05 29.25
N LEU A 14 -18.50 35.20 30.05
CA LEU A 14 -19.73 34.42 30.02
C LEU A 14 -20.45 34.81 28.72
N LEU A 15 -20.71 33.88 27.83
CA LEU A 15 -21.70 34.08 26.78
C LEU A 15 -22.64 32.90 26.72
N THR A 16 -23.85 33.23 27.04
CA THR A 16 -25.09 32.46 27.16
C THR A 16 -25.51 31.73 25.88
N ILE A 17 -25.79 30.47 26.04
CA ILE A 17 -26.89 29.62 25.58
C ILE A 17 -27.81 30.20 24.51
N PHE A 18 -27.87 29.55 23.37
CA PHE A 18 -29.07 29.48 22.53
C PHE A 18 -29.31 28.03 22.10
N CYS A 19 -30.22 27.38 22.82
CA CYS A 19 -30.78 26.09 22.43
C CYS A 19 -31.74 26.33 21.25
N ALA A 20 -31.33 25.90 20.05
CA ALA A 20 -32.25 25.70 18.93
C ALA A 20 -32.47 24.19 18.77
N SER A 21 -33.58 23.72 19.34
CA SER A 21 -34.06 22.33 19.15
C SER A 21 -34.57 22.18 17.73
N GLY A 22 -33.72 21.72 16.81
CA GLY A 22 -34.10 21.26 15.48
C GLY A 22 -34.43 19.77 15.54
N ALA A 23 -35.70 19.45 15.64
CA ALA A 23 -36.20 18.10 15.45
C ALA A 23 -35.99 17.69 13.99
N PHE A 24 -34.91 16.97 13.68
CA PHE A 24 -34.74 16.27 12.42
C PHE A 24 -35.48 14.95 12.50
N ALA A 25 -36.62 14.91 11.80
CA ALA A 25 -37.36 13.68 11.55
C ALA A 25 -36.42 12.63 10.95
N GLN A 26 -36.11 11.58 11.72
CA GLN A 26 -35.43 10.40 11.24
C GLN A 26 -36.36 9.69 10.25
N ARG A 27 -36.00 9.69 9.00
CA ARG A 27 -36.60 8.91 7.95
C ARG A 27 -36.15 7.45 8.14
N PRO A 28 -37.03 6.52 8.55
CA PRO A 28 -36.63 5.12 8.64
C PRO A 28 -36.64 4.54 7.21
N GLY A 29 -35.50 4.12 6.70
CA GLY A 29 -35.49 3.36 5.46
C GLY A 29 -34.26 3.46 4.56
N ALA A 30 -33.15 4.00 5.00
CA ALA A 30 -31.89 3.75 4.30
C ALA A 30 -31.17 2.59 5.00
N ARG A 31 -31.35 1.37 4.50
CA ARG A 31 -30.35 0.31 4.71
C ARG A 31 -29.04 0.86 4.14
N THR A 32 -28.26 1.49 4.96
CA THR A 32 -26.82 1.63 4.72
C THR A 32 -26.30 0.19 4.69
N VAL A 33 -26.21 -0.36 3.48
CA VAL A 33 -25.28 -1.43 3.21
C VAL A 33 -23.96 -0.79 3.63
N ALA A 34 -23.50 -1.14 4.85
CA ALA A 34 -22.15 -0.83 5.25
C ALA A 34 -21.30 -1.45 4.14
N ALA A 35 -20.87 -0.61 3.21
CA ALA A 35 -19.81 -0.96 2.32
C ALA A 35 -18.67 -1.29 3.26
N LYS A 36 -18.47 -2.60 3.48
CA LYS A 36 -17.29 -3.14 4.11
C LYS A 36 -16.16 -2.53 3.31
N SER A 37 -15.59 -1.44 3.85
CA SER A 37 -14.44 -0.78 3.24
C SER A 37 -13.43 -1.88 3.06
N ALA A 38 -13.33 -2.37 1.83
CA ALA A 38 -12.26 -3.26 1.45
C ALA A 38 -11.00 -2.53 1.86
N ALA A 39 -10.28 -3.08 2.83
CA ALA A 39 -9.06 -2.49 3.36
C ALA A 39 -8.23 -2.00 2.18
N GLY A 40 -8.22 -0.66 1.99
CA GLY A 40 -7.43 0.07 1.02
C GLY A 40 -7.40 -0.56 -0.38
N ALA A 41 -8.48 -0.41 -1.16
CA ALA A 41 -8.38 -0.69 -2.59
C ALA A 41 -7.19 0.13 -3.13
N TYR A 42 -6.27 -0.54 -3.83
CA TYR A 42 -5.14 0.13 -4.46
C TYR A 42 -5.66 1.16 -5.46
N ASP A 43 -5.22 2.40 -5.32
CA ASP A 43 -5.61 3.50 -6.20
C ASP A 43 -4.35 4.11 -6.82
N ILE A 44 -4.21 4.00 -8.14
CA ILE A 44 -3.07 4.51 -8.90
C ILE A 44 -2.85 6.02 -8.71
N ALA A 45 -3.90 6.78 -8.37
CA ALA A 45 -3.81 8.20 -8.09
C ALA A 45 -2.97 8.50 -6.84
N ASN A 46 -2.83 7.53 -5.95
CA ASN A 46 -2.02 7.62 -4.73
C ASN A 46 -0.61 7.04 -4.89
N ASP A 47 -0.21 6.68 -6.11
CA ASP A 47 1.14 6.19 -6.37
C ASP A 47 2.18 7.28 -6.09
N VAL A 48 3.17 6.93 -5.30
CA VAL A 48 4.34 7.76 -5.03
C VAL A 48 5.61 7.09 -5.54
N SER A 49 6.60 7.90 -5.89
CA SER A 49 7.90 7.40 -6.31
C SER A 49 8.85 7.34 -5.12
N LEU A 50 9.44 6.17 -4.90
CA LEU A 50 10.42 5.90 -3.86
C LEU A 50 11.74 5.52 -4.52
N GLN A 51 12.83 6.23 -4.19
CA GLN A 51 14.16 5.95 -4.72
C GLN A 51 15.14 5.74 -3.57
N GLY A 52 16.06 4.80 -3.74
CA GLY A 52 17.05 4.53 -2.72
C GLY A 52 18.00 3.40 -3.09
N THR A 53 18.80 3.00 -2.11
CA THR A 53 19.78 1.93 -2.22
C THR A 53 19.23 0.65 -1.57
N VAL A 54 19.35 -0.48 -2.24
CA VAL A 54 18.94 -1.78 -1.74
C VAL A 54 19.87 -2.22 -0.61
N LEU A 55 19.34 -2.36 0.60
CA LEU A 55 20.06 -2.93 1.74
C LEU A 55 19.97 -4.46 1.77
N LYS A 56 18.80 -4.99 1.45
CA LYS A 56 18.54 -6.44 1.47
C LYS A 56 17.49 -6.79 0.42
N TYR A 57 17.74 -7.87 -0.29
CA TYR A 57 16.77 -8.50 -1.19
C TYR A 57 16.42 -9.88 -0.64
N THR A 58 15.14 -10.21 -0.56
CA THR A 58 14.64 -11.48 -0.04
C THR A 58 13.57 -12.02 -0.97
N GLU A 59 13.85 -13.15 -1.61
CA GLU A 59 12.85 -13.91 -2.36
C GLU A 59 12.00 -14.77 -1.43
N ASN A 60 10.72 -14.94 -1.78
CA ASN A 60 9.80 -15.85 -1.09
C ASN A 60 9.72 -15.65 0.43
N SER A 61 9.72 -14.38 0.87
CA SER A 61 9.49 -14.04 2.27
C SER A 61 8.16 -14.61 2.75
N GLN A 62 8.17 -15.27 3.90
CA GLN A 62 6.97 -15.82 4.56
C GLN A 62 6.25 -14.77 5.42
N THR A 63 6.83 -13.59 5.59
CA THR A 63 6.19 -12.49 6.31
C THR A 63 5.10 -11.86 5.43
N ALA A 64 3.93 -11.61 5.99
CA ALA A 64 2.82 -11.00 5.25
C ALA A 64 3.11 -9.54 4.86
N PRO A 65 2.80 -9.13 3.61
CA PRO A 65 2.36 -9.94 2.47
C PRO A 65 3.47 -10.88 1.99
N ILE A 66 3.12 -12.14 1.69
CA ILE A 66 4.07 -13.17 1.25
C ILE A 66 4.59 -12.83 -0.15
N GLY A 67 5.90 -13.04 -0.38
CA GLY A 67 6.51 -12.82 -1.69
C GLY A 67 7.89 -12.18 -1.61
N THR A 68 8.32 -11.56 -2.69
CA THR A 68 9.63 -10.90 -2.79
C THR A 68 9.62 -9.55 -2.09
N ARG A 69 10.63 -9.30 -1.29
CA ARG A 69 10.81 -8.06 -0.52
C ARG A 69 12.17 -7.44 -0.76
N VAL A 70 12.18 -6.12 -0.68
CA VAL A 70 13.40 -5.29 -0.71
C VAL A 70 13.38 -4.36 0.48
N LEU A 71 14.41 -4.41 1.31
CA LEU A 71 14.66 -3.35 2.28
C LEU A 71 15.44 -2.25 1.58
N LEU A 72 14.81 -1.09 1.43
CA LEU A 72 15.33 0.06 0.71
C LEU A 72 15.75 1.14 1.70
N GLN A 73 16.98 1.64 1.58
CA GLN A 73 17.44 2.85 2.27
C GLN A 73 17.11 4.08 1.43
N THR A 74 16.28 4.95 1.97
CA THR A 74 15.91 6.23 1.36
C THR A 74 16.45 7.38 2.19
N SER A 75 16.30 8.62 1.70
CA SER A 75 16.65 9.82 2.48
C SER A 75 15.79 10.00 3.74
N ALA A 76 14.59 9.41 3.77
CA ALA A 76 13.67 9.48 4.90
C ALA A 76 13.80 8.29 5.88
N GLY A 77 14.66 7.30 5.57
CA GLY A 77 14.87 6.10 6.37
C GLY A 77 14.68 4.81 5.58
N ASN A 78 14.64 3.69 6.29
CA ASN A 78 14.50 2.38 5.68
C ASN A 78 13.03 2.07 5.42
N VAL A 79 12.74 1.56 4.22
CA VAL A 79 11.39 1.19 3.78
C VAL A 79 11.39 -0.26 3.32
N ASP A 80 10.42 -1.04 3.82
CA ASP A 80 10.18 -2.41 3.35
C ASP A 80 9.27 -2.37 2.12
N VAL A 81 9.79 -2.80 0.97
CA VAL A 81 9.10 -2.78 -0.32
C VAL A 81 8.72 -4.19 -0.71
N HIS A 82 7.43 -4.42 -0.99
CA HIS A 82 6.91 -5.70 -1.47
C HIS A 82 6.69 -5.67 -2.98
N LEU A 83 7.34 -6.60 -3.68
CA LEU A 83 7.32 -6.70 -5.14
C LEU A 83 6.34 -7.77 -5.68
N GLY A 84 5.96 -8.75 -4.85
CA GLY A 84 5.12 -9.87 -5.28
C GLY A 84 5.92 -11.12 -5.65
N ASP A 85 5.66 -11.69 -6.81
CA ASP A 85 6.24 -12.98 -7.21
C ASP A 85 7.64 -12.81 -7.84
N ALA A 86 8.65 -13.49 -7.28
CA ALA A 86 10.02 -13.50 -7.80
C ALA A 86 10.11 -14.01 -9.25
N ARG A 87 9.23 -14.95 -9.63
CA ARG A 87 9.21 -15.52 -10.98
C ARG A 87 8.99 -14.47 -12.07
N LEU A 88 8.26 -13.40 -11.75
CA LEU A 88 8.05 -12.28 -12.68
C LEU A 88 9.35 -11.53 -12.94
N LEU A 89 10.13 -11.26 -11.88
CA LEU A 89 11.44 -10.61 -11.97
C LEU A 89 12.42 -11.46 -12.81
N HIS A 90 12.48 -12.77 -12.54
CA HIS A 90 13.32 -13.71 -13.28
C HIS A 90 12.91 -13.80 -14.76
N ALA A 91 11.62 -13.89 -15.07
CA ALA A 91 11.11 -13.92 -16.43
C ALA A 91 11.47 -12.65 -17.22
N ALA A 92 11.45 -11.50 -16.54
CA ALA A 92 11.86 -10.21 -17.11
C ALA A 92 13.39 -10.02 -17.12
N LYS A 93 14.16 -10.96 -16.58
CA LYS A 93 15.62 -10.85 -16.39
C LYS A 93 16.03 -9.58 -15.61
N LEU A 94 15.17 -9.12 -14.70
CA LEU A 94 15.44 -7.99 -13.84
C LEU A 94 16.15 -8.48 -12.57
N SER A 95 17.41 -8.08 -12.40
CA SER A 95 18.21 -8.42 -11.23
C SER A 95 18.27 -7.25 -10.26
N ILE A 96 17.93 -7.49 -9.00
CA ILE A 96 18.03 -6.52 -7.92
C ILE A 96 19.10 -7.02 -6.96
N SER A 97 20.19 -6.27 -6.84
CA SER A 97 21.33 -6.62 -5.97
C SER A 97 21.44 -5.65 -4.80
N THR A 98 21.96 -6.13 -3.67
CA THR A 98 22.32 -5.26 -2.55
C THR A 98 23.34 -4.20 -3.00
N GLY A 99 23.12 -2.95 -2.59
CA GLY A 99 23.92 -1.79 -3.01
C GLY A 99 23.44 -1.14 -4.31
N ALA A 100 22.52 -1.76 -5.06
CA ALA A 100 21.97 -1.17 -6.28
C ALA A 100 21.06 0.03 -5.96
N ASN A 101 21.12 1.07 -6.80
CA ASN A 101 20.15 2.15 -6.78
C ASN A 101 18.92 1.72 -7.57
N VAL A 102 17.75 1.78 -6.94
CA VAL A 102 16.47 1.38 -7.53
C VAL A 102 15.41 2.44 -7.29
N ARG A 103 14.45 2.48 -8.18
CA ARG A 103 13.25 3.31 -8.04
C ARG A 103 12.02 2.44 -8.08
N PHE A 104 11.16 2.64 -7.12
CA PHE A 104 9.84 2.00 -7.06
C PHE A 104 8.75 3.04 -7.21
N VAL A 105 7.66 2.68 -7.86
CA VAL A 105 6.42 3.46 -7.91
C VAL A 105 5.32 2.60 -7.34
N GLY A 106 4.54 3.14 -6.41
CA GLY A 106 3.50 2.41 -5.71
C GLY A 106 2.98 3.19 -4.52
N GLN A 107 2.40 2.51 -3.55
CA GLN A 107 1.82 3.15 -2.38
C GLN A 107 2.10 2.37 -1.09
N MET A 108 2.01 3.07 0.05
CA MET A 108 2.07 2.41 1.36
C MET A 108 0.80 1.62 1.60
N SER A 109 0.94 0.37 2.05
CA SER A 109 -0.19 -0.40 2.55
C SER A 109 -0.57 0.09 3.94
N ALA A 110 -1.85 0.43 4.13
CA ALA A 110 -2.40 0.79 5.43
C ALA A 110 -2.71 -0.44 6.31
N ALA A 111 -2.48 -1.65 5.81
CA ALA A 111 -2.86 -2.87 6.49
C ALA A 111 -1.83 -3.28 7.55
N GLY A 112 -2.21 -3.15 8.83
CA GLY A 112 -1.51 -3.73 9.96
C GLY A 112 -0.41 -2.88 10.60
N GLN A 113 0.23 -3.44 11.62
CA GLN A 113 1.27 -2.77 12.41
C GLN A 113 2.59 -2.56 11.65
N ASN A 114 2.77 -3.23 10.51
CA ASN A 114 3.93 -3.10 9.65
C ASN A 114 3.53 -2.48 8.32
N ALA A 115 3.68 -1.17 8.19
CA ALA A 115 3.48 -0.48 6.93
C ALA A 115 4.50 -1.00 5.90
N VAL A 116 4.01 -1.53 4.79
CA VAL A 116 4.81 -2.06 3.68
C VAL A 116 4.51 -1.28 2.43
N PHE A 117 5.54 -0.90 1.68
CA PHE A 117 5.36 -0.25 0.40
C PHE A 117 5.03 -1.29 -0.68
N LEU A 118 3.85 -1.19 -1.27
CA LEU A 118 3.41 -2.07 -2.36
C LEU A 118 3.87 -1.47 -3.68
N ALA A 119 4.96 -2.00 -4.24
CA ALA A 119 5.45 -1.54 -5.52
C ALA A 119 4.54 -2.01 -6.65
N ARG A 120 4.18 -1.09 -7.56
CA ARG A 120 3.52 -1.37 -8.84
C ARG A 120 4.52 -1.44 -9.98
N LEU A 121 5.47 -0.51 -10.00
CA LEU A 121 6.57 -0.49 -10.96
C LEU A 121 7.89 -0.59 -10.21
N VAL A 122 8.84 -1.27 -10.80
CA VAL A 122 10.24 -1.29 -10.36
C VAL A 122 11.14 -0.87 -11.53
N GLN A 123 12.07 0.02 -11.24
CA GLN A 123 13.08 0.49 -12.19
C GLN A 123 14.48 0.23 -11.64
N VAL A 124 15.29 -0.48 -12.43
CA VAL A 124 16.71 -0.72 -12.18
C VAL A 124 17.49 -0.25 -13.39
N GLY A 125 18.28 0.81 -13.23
CA GLY A 125 18.91 1.47 -14.36
C GLY A 125 17.90 1.97 -15.39
N THR A 126 18.00 1.50 -16.62
CA THR A 126 17.07 1.85 -17.71
C THR A 126 15.89 0.90 -17.86
N GLN A 127 15.91 -0.23 -17.13
CA GLN A 127 14.87 -1.26 -17.22
C GLN A 127 13.73 -0.96 -16.25
N VAL A 128 12.49 -0.98 -16.76
CA VAL A 128 11.26 -0.79 -15.98
C VAL A 128 10.38 -2.02 -16.11
N LEU A 129 9.88 -2.52 -15.00
CA LEU A 129 8.99 -3.67 -14.94
C LEU A 129 7.76 -3.34 -14.10
N ALA A 130 6.57 -3.66 -14.63
CA ALA A 130 5.34 -3.66 -13.84
C ALA A 130 5.23 -4.97 -13.05
N VAL A 131 5.09 -4.87 -11.73
CA VAL A 131 4.93 -6.03 -10.83
C VAL A 131 3.50 -6.15 -10.29
N ARG A 132 2.69 -5.09 -10.45
CA ARG A 132 1.25 -5.07 -10.12
C ARG A 132 0.47 -4.36 -11.23
N SER A 133 -0.80 -4.74 -11.35
CA SER A 133 -1.77 -4.03 -12.19
C SER A 133 -2.13 -2.67 -11.59
N GLU A 134 -2.88 -1.87 -12.33
CA GLU A 134 -3.44 -0.59 -11.89
C GLU A 134 -4.38 -0.74 -10.67
N HIS A 135 -4.92 -1.93 -10.47
CA HIS A 135 -5.77 -2.27 -9.32
C HIS A 135 -5.00 -2.92 -8.17
N GLY A 136 -3.65 -2.86 -8.19
CA GLY A 136 -2.79 -3.40 -7.13
C GLY A 136 -2.68 -4.93 -7.09
N LEU A 137 -3.25 -5.64 -8.08
CA LEU A 137 -3.15 -7.09 -8.15
C LEU A 137 -1.75 -7.51 -8.62
N PRO A 138 -1.10 -8.47 -7.94
CA PRO A 138 0.19 -8.98 -8.38
C PRO A 138 0.10 -9.57 -9.80
N LEU A 139 1.07 -9.22 -10.63
CA LEU A 139 1.19 -9.80 -11.97
C LEU A 139 1.95 -11.14 -11.88
N ALA A 140 1.52 -12.09 -12.69
CA ALA A 140 2.22 -13.36 -12.89
C ALA A 140 2.97 -13.35 -14.23
N PRO A 141 4.08 -14.11 -14.36
CA PRO A 141 4.76 -14.25 -15.64
C PRO A 141 3.81 -14.83 -16.70
N THR A 142 3.85 -14.24 -17.89
CA THR A 142 3.06 -14.72 -19.04
C THR A 142 3.47 -16.15 -19.37
N GLY A 143 2.56 -17.12 -19.25
CA GLY A 143 2.83 -18.53 -19.55
C GLY A 143 2.32 -19.54 -18.51
N THR A 144 1.95 -19.10 -17.32
CA THR A 144 1.44 -19.98 -16.25
C THR A 144 -0.07 -20.24 -16.33
N ARG A 145 -0.76 -19.53 -17.22
CA ARG A 145 -2.23 -19.61 -17.35
C ARG A 145 -2.61 -20.55 -18.48
N GLY A 146 -2.45 -21.87 -18.32
CA GLY A 146 -2.94 -22.64 -19.43
C GLY A 146 -2.73 -24.14 -19.50
N LYS A 147 -2.27 -24.81 -18.46
CA LYS A 147 -2.18 -26.31 -18.56
C LYS A 147 -3.24 -27.09 -17.78
N ASN A 148 -4.01 -26.44 -16.92
CA ASN A 148 -5.00 -27.15 -16.07
C ASN A 148 -6.46 -26.92 -16.46
N ALA A 149 -6.76 -26.13 -17.49
CA ALA A 149 -8.13 -25.86 -17.90
C ALA A 149 -8.67 -26.80 -19.00
N GLN A 150 -7.86 -27.74 -19.49
CA GLN A 150 -8.22 -28.59 -20.63
C GLN A 150 -8.32 -30.08 -20.30
N ALA A 151 -8.19 -30.46 -19.02
CA ALA A 151 -8.27 -31.87 -18.61
C ALA A 151 -9.68 -32.36 -18.24
N ASP A 152 -10.67 -31.47 -18.07
CA ASP A 152 -12.01 -31.86 -17.55
C ASP A 152 -13.15 -31.88 -18.58
N GLN A 153 -12.86 -31.83 -19.89
CA GLN A 153 -13.92 -31.89 -20.91
C GLN A 153 -13.93 -33.19 -21.74
N LYS A 154 -13.33 -34.26 -21.24
CA LYS A 154 -13.42 -35.56 -21.94
C LYS A 154 -14.08 -36.60 -21.04
N GLY A 155 -15.41 -36.58 -20.94
CA GLY A 155 -16.16 -37.61 -20.22
C GLY A 155 -17.67 -37.35 -20.25
N GLY A 156 -18.28 -37.24 -21.44
CA GLY A 156 -19.72 -37.37 -21.60
C GLY A 156 -20.05 -38.85 -21.88
N PRO A 157 -20.99 -39.48 -21.16
CA PRO A 157 -21.42 -40.85 -21.45
C PRO A 157 -22.27 -40.91 -22.71
N ARG A 158 -22.07 -41.99 -23.50
CA ARG A 158 -22.94 -42.41 -24.57
C ARG A 158 -24.15 -43.13 -23.98
#